data_8798d4a9a92d91d397e7a2e33c4cacb2
#
_entry.id   8798d4a9a92d91d397e7a2e33c4cacb2
#
_cell.length_a   1.000
_cell.length_b   1.000
_cell.length_c   1.000
_cell.angle_alpha   90.00
_cell.angle_beta   90.00
_cell.angle_gamma   90.00
#
_symmetry.space_group_name_H-M   'P 1'
#
loop_
_entity.id
_entity.type
_entity.pdbx_description
1 polymer ?
#
loop_
_entity_poly.entity_id
_entity_poly.type
_entity_poly.pdbx_seq_one_letter_code
_entity_poly.pdbx_strand_id
1 'polypeptide(L)'
;MRLAKIIKHVWLESYVETAGIDFMRKHAPAILHIVGSAAWNGDGTITLGTAEGGLKITLYMTNWLNPKNISEMNQWFFKTMHHEFTHILQQDVNYPQEYNLISAEDYRPSGWHNRHEVADYAKLGFITDYAGSQPVEDITEITCCYVTFTDEEWNTVFEAAGEEGRAKLNQKVNIMKQYMRDIWKIDMDHLKEVVRRRMNEVVQMELLEPGWIVPSSTPATTEAAFRLLQEELRSQWPQAQKEMESHPECCHIHNANLIKILQNDKK
;
A
#
# COMPACT_ATOMS: atom_id res chain seq x y z
N MET A 1 15.83 10.05 0.98
CA MET A 1 16.19 9.84 -0.44
C MET A 1 16.23 8.39 -0.90
N ARG A 2 16.60 7.41 -0.04
CA ARG A 2 16.64 5.97 -0.44
C ARG A 2 15.29 5.43 -0.93
N LEU A 3 14.21 5.62 -0.15
CA LEU A 3 12.88 5.14 -0.53
C LEU A 3 12.40 5.76 -1.85
N ALA A 4 12.65 7.05 -2.09
CA ALA A 4 12.27 7.70 -3.35
C ALA A 4 12.92 7.04 -4.58
N LYS A 5 14.21 6.63 -4.48
CA LYS A 5 14.88 5.87 -5.55
C LYS A 5 14.24 4.51 -5.77
N ILE A 6 13.91 3.81 -4.68
CA ILE A 6 13.26 2.49 -4.72
C ILE A 6 11.87 2.60 -5.33
N ILE A 7 11.04 3.55 -4.88
CA ILE A 7 9.69 3.76 -5.42
C ILE A 7 9.75 4.17 -6.89
N LYS A 8 10.69 5.03 -7.28
CA LYS A 8 10.92 5.35 -8.70
C LYS A 8 11.18 4.07 -9.49
N HIS A 9 12.05 3.19 -9.02
CA HIS A 9 12.43 1.95 -9.70
C HIS A 9 11.29 0.93 -9.76
N VAL A 10 10.64 0.66 -8.63
CA VAL A 10 9.63 -0.43 -8.53
C VAL A 10 8.26 0.01 -9.05
N TRP A 11 7.87 1.24 -8.82
CA TRP A 11 6.54 1.72 -9.20
C TRP A 11 6.57 2.56 -10.48
N LEU A 12 7.25 3.73 -10.48
CA LEU A 12 7.18 4.67 -11.61
C LEU A 12 7.68 4.02 -12.92
N GLU A 13 8.87 3.42 -12.88
CA GLU A 13 9.49 2.82 -14.06
C GLU A 13 8.76 1.56 -14.54
N SER A 14 8.06 0.84 -13.64
CA SER A 14 7.21 -0.29 -14.04
C SER A 14 6.04 0.16 -14.91
N TYR A 15 5.34 1.22 -14.52
CA TYR A 15 4.26 1.77 -15.34
C TYR A 15 4.79 2.47 -16.61
N VAL A 16 5.98 3.11 -16.57
CA VAL A 16 6.59 3.65 -17.78
C VAL A 16 6.91 2.53 -18.79
N GLU A 17 7.40 1.39 -18.31
CA GLU A 17 7.73 0.23 -19.15
C GLU A 17 6.46 -0.42 -19.76
N THR A 18 5.37 -0.50 -19.01
CA THR A 18 4.16 -1.23 -19.40
C THR A 18 3.08 -0.37 -20.04
N ALA A 19 2.93 0.87 -19.62
CA ALA A 19 1.89 1.80 -20.08
C ALA A 19 2.44 3.02 -20.82
N GLY A 20 3.75 3.23 -20.76
CA GLY A 20 4.42 4.35 -21.43
C GLY A 20 4.57 5.62 -20.58
N ILE A 21 5.52 6.46 -20.97
CA ILE A 21 5.84 7.69 -20.24
C ILE A 21 4.69 8.70 -20.23
N ASP A 22 3.89 8.76 -21.29
CA ASP A 22 2.81 9.73 -21.40
C ASP A 22 1.63 9.37 -20.47
N PHE A 23 1.40 8.06 -20.22
CA PHE A 23 0.49 7.59 -19.19
C PHE A 23 0.91 8.13 -17.82
N MET A 24 2.18 7.97 -17.46
CA MET A 24 2.68 8.44 -16.16
C MET A 24 2.71 9.97 -16.05
N ARG A 25 3.02 10.70 -17.13
CA ARG A 25 2.94 12.18 -17.14
C ARG A 25 1.52 12.68 -16.85
N LYS A 26 0.52 11.94 -17.28
CA LYS A 26 -0.88 12.33 -17.13
C LYS A 26 -1.46 11.95 -15.77
N HIS A 27 -1.11 10.79 -15.23
CA HIS A 27 -1.80 10.19 -14.09
C HIS A 27 -0.94 10.08 -12.83
N ALA A 28 0.39 10.24 -12.90
CA ALA A 28 1.21 10.17 -11.69
C ALA A 28 0.93 11.36 -10.76
N PRO A 29 0.92 11.13 -9.43
CA PRO A 29 0.81 12.23 -8.48
C PRO A 29 1.99 13.19 -8.63
N ALA A 30 1.72 14.49 -8.50
CA ALA A 30 2.76 15.53 -8.60
C ALA A 30 3.73 15.50 -7.42
N ILE A 31 3.29 14.98 -6.26
CA ILE A 31 4.04 14.99 -5.02
C ILE A 31 4.08 13.58 -4.43
N LEU A 32 5.30 13.09 -4.14
CA LEU A 32 5.53 11.94 -3.27
C LEU A 32 6.07 12.45 -1.93
N HIS A 33 5.23 12.40 -0.90
CA HIS A 33 5.57 12.82 0.46
C HIS A 33 6.02 11.60 1.26
N ILE A 34 7.21 11.68 1.85
CA ILE A 34 7.85 10.56 2.54
C ILE A 34 8.03 10.95 4.02
N VAL A 35 7.35 10.22 4.91
CA VAL A 35 7.33 10.48 6.36
C VAL A 35 8.04 9.34 7.10
N GLY A 36 8.99 9.70 7.96
CA GLY A 36 9.82 8.73 8.71
C GLY A 36 9.05 7.93 9.75
N SER A 37 8.12 8.60 10.46
CA SER A 37 7.34 8.02 11.56
C SER A 37 6.11 7.25 11.07
N ALA A 38 5.54 6.46 12.00
CA ALA A 38 4.22 5.87 11.83
C ALA A 38 3.12 6.93 12.00
N ALA A 39 2.03 6.78 11.26
CA ALA A 39 0.79 7.51 11.46
C ALA A 39 -0.20 6.61 12.23
N TRP A 40 -0.25 6.79 13.54
CA TRP A 40 -1.12 6.02 14.42
C TRP A 40 -2.56 6.54 14.39
N ASN A 41 -3.52 5.64 14.30
CA ASN A 41 -4.95 5.94 14.39
C ASN A 41 -5.45 5.75 15.82
N GLY A 42 -6.60 6.36 16.14
CA GLY A 42 -7.21 6.30 17.47
C GLY A 42 -7.65 4.89 17.90
N ASP A 43 -7.85 3.97 16.95
CA ASP A 43 -8.20 2.57 17.17
C ASP A 43 -6.97 1.65 17.33
N GLY A 44 -5.76 2.22 17.28
CA GLY A 44 -4.50 1.49 17.38
C GLY A 44 -3.97 0.92 16.06
N THR A 45 -4.63 1.17 14.94
CA THR A 45 -4.11 0.83 13.61
C THR A 45 -3.08 1.87 13.13
N ILE A 46 -2.38 1.57 12.04
CA ILE A 46 -1.39 2.45 11.42
C ILE A 46 -1.79 2.70 9.98
N THR A 47 -1.80 3.98 9.58
CA THR A 47 -1.90 4.39 8.18
C THR A 47 -0.53 4.23 7.51
N LEU A 48 -0.46 3.45 6.43
CA LEU A 48 0.77 3.22 5.67
C LEU A 48 0.94 4.22 4.53
N GLY A 49 -0.16 4.63 3.91
CA GLY A 49 -0.18 5.61 2.83
C GLY A 49 -1.50 6.36 2.75
N THR A 50 -1.51 7.42 1.97
CA THR A 50 -2.71 8.18 1.61
C THR A 50 -2.56 8.74 0.21
N ALA A 51 -3.66 8.75 -0.58
CA ALA A 51 -3.75 9.45 -1.86
C ALA A 51 -4.64 10.69 -1.71
N GLU A 52 -4.04 11.85 -1.69
CA GLU A 52 -4.74 13.10 -1.42
C GLU A 52 -5.11 13.80 -2.73
N GLY A 53 -6.40 13.70 -3.11
CA GLY A 53 -6.97 14.38 -4.27
C GLY A 53 -6.29 14.11 -5.61
N GLY A 54 -5.67 12.95 -5.80
CA GLY A 54 -4.92 12.60 -7.00
C GLY A 54 -3.59 13.34 -7.18
N LEU A 55 -3.29 14.33 -6.35
CA LEU A 55 -2.12 15.19 -6.49
C LEU A 55 -0.92 14.72 -5.67
N LYS A 56 -1.18 14.08 -4.52
CA LYS A 56 -0.13 13.69 -3.58
C LYS A 56 -0.35 12.26 -3.08
N ILE A 57 0.74 11.49 -3.03
CA ILE A 57 0.79 10.25 -2.24
C ILE A 57 1.74 10.46 -1.08
N THR A 58 1.27 10.17 0.13
CA THR A 58 2.11 10.13 1.33
C THR A 58 2.41 8.67 1.70
N LEU A 59 3.68 8.37 1.99
CA LEU A 59 4.12 7.09 2.53
C LEU A 59 4.71 7.31 3.92
N TYR A 60 4.22 6.55 4.90
CA TYR A 60 4.69 6.59 6.29
C TYR A 60 5.68 5.46 6.58
N MET A 61 6.20 5.39 7.79
CA MET A 61 7.06 4.30 8.28
C MET A 61 8.45 4.23 7.62
N THR A 62 8.94 5.28 6.95
CA THR A 62 10.17 5.18 6.14
C THR A 62 11.46 5.04 6.97
N ASN A 63 11.40 5.22 8.30
CA ASN A 63 12.49 4.88 9.21
C ASN A 63 12.71 3.36 9.34
N TRP A 64 11.72 2.53 8.96
CA TRP A 64 11.82 1.05 8.94
C TRP A 64 12.24 0.50 7.58
N LEU A 65 12.80 1.35 6.71
CA LEU A 65 13.27 0.95 5.39
C LEU A 65 14.36 -0.11 5.48
N ASN A 66 14.07 -1.32 5.00
CA ASN A 66 15.02 -2.43 4.92
C ASN A 66 15.11 -2.98 3.50
N PRO A 67 15.92 -2.38 2.60
CA PRO A 67 16.01 -2.79 1.20
C PRO A 67 16.53 -4.21 0.98
N LYS A 68 17.05 -4.87 2.01
CA LYS A 68 17.53 -6.25 1.94
C LYS A 68 16.43 -7.29 2.20
N ASN A 69 15.27 -6.84 2.68
CA ASN A 69 14.11 -7.70 2.92
C ASN A 69 12.94 -7.26 2.02
N ILE A 70 12.77 -7.96 0.89
CA ILE A 70 11.74 -7.63 -0.10
C ILE A 70 10.33 -7.83 0.44
N SER A 71 10.11 -8.82 1.29
CA SER A 71 8.80 -9.04 1.92
C SER A 71 8.40 -7.86 2.81
N GLU A 72 9.31 -7.38 3.67
CA GLU A 72 9.08 -6.16 4.47
C GLU A 72 8.86 -4.93 3.58
N MET A 73 9.66 -4.78 2.50
CA MET A 73 9.51 -3.69 1.56
C MET A 73 8.14 -3.73 0.85
N ASN A 74 7.64 -4.93 0.51
CA ASN A 74 6.31 -5.07 -0.05
C ASN A 74 5.24 -4.72 0.96
N GLN A 75 5.35 -5.24 2.17
CA GLN A 75 4.39 -5.00 3.24
C GLN A 75 4.22 -3.51 3.55
N TRP A 76 5.31 -2.73 3.55
CA TRP A 76 5.30 -1.33 3.99
C TRP A 76 5.14 -0.33 2.85
N PHE A 77 5.70 -0.62 1.66
CA PHE A 77 5.88 0.41 0.65
C PHE A 77 5.38 0.03 -0.74
N PHE A 78 5.71 -1.18 -1.26
CA PHE A 78 5.38 -1.47 -2.65
C PHE A 78 3.89 -1.65 -2.85
N LYS A 79 3.27 -2.51 -2.04
CA LYS A 79 1.83 -2.72 -2.06
C LYS A 79 1.10 -1.39 -1.84
N THR A 80 1.51 -0.62 -0.83
CA THR A 80 0.94 0.70 -0.50
C THR A 80 1.00 1.66 -1.68
N MET A 81 2.16 1.76 -2.37
CA MET A 81 2.29 2.67 -3.49
C MET A 81 1.38 2.30 -4.67
N HIS A 82 1.26 1.00 -4.99
CA HIS A 82 0.33 0.54 -6.01
C HIS A 82 -1.13 0.71 -5.61
N HIS A 83 -1.45 0.54 -4.32
CA HIS A 83 -2.77 0.77 -3.75
C HIS A 83 -3.20 2.24 -3.92
N GLU A 84 -2.40 3.18 -3.43
CA GLU A 84 -2.72 4.61 -3.52
C GLU A 84 -2.82 5.09 -4.97
N PHE A 85 -1.96 4.56 -5.85
CA PHE A 85 -2.04 4.90 -7.27
C PHE A 85 -3.31 4.33 -7.94
N THR A 86 -3.78 3.17 -7.51
CA THR A 86 -5.05 2.61 -8.01
C THR A 86 -6.22 3.51 -7.66
N HIS A 87 -6.26 4.08 -6.44
CA HIS A 87 -7.26 5.09 -6.08
C HIS A 87 -7.22 6.32 -6.96
N ILE A 88 -6.03 6.82 -7.33
CA ILE A 88 -5.91 7.94 -8.27
C ILE A 88 -6.54 7.59 -9.62
N LEU A 89 -6.27 6.40 -10.16
CA LEU A 89 -6.88 5.95 -11.41
C LEU A 89 -8.41 5.84 -11.31
N GLN A 90 -8.94 5.35 -10.19
CA GLN A 90 -10.37 5.22 -9.95
C GLN A 90 -11.08 6.58 -9.82
N GLN A 91 -10.40 7.63 -9.34
CA GLN A 91 -10.93 8.99 -9.29
C GLN A 91 -11.11 9.57 -10.70
N ASP A 92 -10.24 9.22 -11.65
CA ASP A 92 -10.35 9.65 -13.05
C ASP A 92 -11.46 8.89 -13.79
N VAL A 93 -11.51 7.56 -13.63
CA VAL A 93 -12.53 6.68 -14.24
C VAL A 93 -12.93 5.58 -13.28
N ASN A 94 -14.18 5.58 -12.84
CA ASN A 94 -14.70 4.56 -11.92
C ASN A 94 -14.59 3.16 -12.50
N TYR A 95 -14.35 2.19 -11.61
CA TYR A 95 -14.37 0.76 -11.94
C TYR A 95 -15.83 0.26 -12.16
N PRO A 96 -16.02 -0.90 -12.80
CA PRO A 96 -17.34 -1.49 -13.07
C PRO A 96 -18.10 -1.78 -11.76
N GLN A 97 -19.32 -1.24 -11.65
CA GLN A 97 -20.10 -1.31 -10.40
C GLN A 97 -20.62 -2.72 -10.05
N GLU A 98 -20.67 -3.64 -11.01
CA GLU A 98 -20.98 -5.05 -10.78
C GLU A 98 -19.97 -5.72 -9.83
N TYR A 99 -18.75 -5.18 -9.73
CA TYR A 99 -17.75 -5.64 -8.75
C TYR A 99 -18.29 -5.59 -7.32
N ASN A 100 -19.04 -4.55 -6.99
CA ASN A 100 -19.57 -4.32 -5.64
C ASN A 100 -20.55 -5.41 -5.18
N LEU A 101 -21.13 -6.15 -6.12
CA LEU A 101 -22.14 -7.17 -5.84
C LEU A 101 -21.56 -8.52 -5.44
N ILE A 102 -20.27 -8.78 -5.75
CA ILE A 102 -19.66 -10.11 -5.57
C ILE A 102 -19.59 -10.52 -4.09
N SER A 103 -19.26 -9.58 -3.21
CA SER A 103 -19.18 -9.81 -1.75
C SER A 103 -20.00 -8.77 -0.97
N ALA A 104 -21.14 -8.33 -1.53
CA ALA A 104 -21.92 -7.19 -1.01
C ALA A 104 -22.33 -7.33 0.46
N GLU A 105 -22.68 -8.54 0.92
CA GLU A 105 -23.14 -8.81 2.27
C GLU A 105 -22.01 -8.97 3.29
N ASP A 106 -20.78 -9.10 2.80
CA ASP A 106 -19.59 -9.45 3.59
C ASP A 106 -18.72 -8.26 3.98
N TYR A 107 -18.95 -7.06 3.40
CA TYR A 107 -18.20 -5.86 3.76
C TYR A 107 -18.49 -5.40 5.18
N ARG A 108 -17.43 -5.00 5.90
CA ARG A 108 -17.48 -4.53 7.28
C ARG A 108 -16.60 -3.28 7.44
N PRO A 109 -17.12 -2.07 7.25
CA PRO A 109 -16.36 -0.82 7.35
C PRO A 109 -15.68 -0.63 8.72
N SER A 110 -16.32 -1.09 9.78
CA SER A 110 -15.78 -1.09 11.14
C SER A 110 -15.72 -2.50 11.68
N GLY A 111 -14.71 -3.26 11.42
CA GLY A 111 -14.61 -4.63 11.92
C GLY A 111 -13.87 -5.60 11.01
N TRP A 112 -13.43 -5.12 9.84
CA TRP A 112 -12.57 -5.87 8.94
C TRP A 112 -11.29 -6.34 9.66
N HIS A 113 -10.72 -5.53 10.54
CA HIS A 113 -9.52 -5.81 11.34
C HIS A 113 -9.71 -6.93 12.38
N ASN A 114 -10.94 -7.43 12.59
CA ASN A 114 -11.21 -8.60 13.44
C ASN A 114 -11.06 -9.94 12.69
N ARG A 115 -10.79 -9.91 11.39
CA ARG A 115 -10.54 -11.08 10.55
C ARG A 115 -9.04 -11.38 10.55
N HIS A 116 -8.58 -12.10 11.56
CA HIS A 116 -7.15 -12.28 11.83
C HIS A 116 -6.49 -13.38 11.02
N GLU A 117 -7.26 -14.41 10.66
CA GLU A 117 -6.76 -15.54 9.90
C GLU A 117 -7.07 -15.39 8.42
N VAL A 118 -6.18 -15.88 7.57
CA VAL A 118 -6.37 -15.83 6.11
C VAL A 118 -7.73 -16.41 5.70
N ALA A 119 -8.14 -17.51 6.34
CA ALA A 119 -9.42 -18.15 6.07
C ALA A 119 -10.64 -17.28 6.42
N ASP A 120 -10.52 -16.34 7.36
CA ASP A 120 -11.64 -15.49 7.80
C ASP A 120 -12.07 -14.48 6.72
N TYR A 121 -11.13 -14.02 5.89
CA TYR A 121 -11.43 -13.10 4.80
C TYR A 121 -11.45 -13.78 3.43
N ALA A 122 -10.59 -14.78 3.19
CA ALA A 122 -10.49 -15.44 1.91
C ALA A 122 -11.76 -16.20 1.52
N LYS A 123 -12.44 -16.88 2.48
CA LYS A 123 -13.73 -17.56 2.25
C LYS A 123 -14.84 -16.62 1.80
N LEU A 124 -14.76 -15.35 2.17
CA LEU A 124 -15.69 -14.30 1.77
C LEU A 124 -15.33 -13.70 0.40
N GLY A 125 -14.22 -14.11 -0.19
CA GLY A 125 -13.72 -13.63 -1.47
C GLY A 125 -12.90 -12.36 -1.36
N PHE A 126 -12.22 -12.12 -0.23
CA PHE A 126 -11.29 -11.01 -0.05
C PHE A 126 -9.85 -11.48 -0.10
N ILE A 127 -8.98 -10.68 -0.73
CA ILE A 127 -7.54 -10.99 -0.86
C ILE A 127 -6.76 -10.65 0.42
N THR A 128 -7.25 -9.68 1.19
CA THR A 128 -6.74 -9.24 2.49
C THR A 128 -7.89 -8.98 3.44
N ASP A 129 -7.63 -8.86 4.73
CA ASP A 129 -8.60 -8.41 5.72
C ASP A 129 -9.16 -7.02 5.37
N TYR A 130 -8.29 -6.09 4.96
CA TYR A 130 -8.64 -4.72 4.61
C TYR A 130 -9.54 -4.63 3.36
N ALA A 131 -9.38 -5.52 2.38
CA ALA A 131 -10.28 -5.63 1.24
C ALA A 131 -11.76 -5.77 1.67
N GLY A 132 -11.99 -6.40 2.82
CA GLY A 132 -13.33 -6.56 3.40
C GLY A 132 -13.91 -5.29 4.03
N SER A 133 -13.25 -4.15 4.01
CA SER A 133 -13.75 -2.90 4.58
C SER A 133 -14.85 -2.28 3.72
N GLN A 134 -14.61 -2.15 2.43
CA GLN A 134 -15.57 -1.59 1.45
C GLN A 134 -15.16 -1.92 0.00
N PRO A 135 -16.11 -1.82 -0.96
CA PRO A 135 -15.86 -2.24 -2.34
C PRO A 135 -14.68 -1.53 -3.03
N VAL A 136 -14.51 -0.23 -2.78
CA VAL A 136 -13.41 0.53 -3.39
C VAL A 136 -12.05 0.07 -2.91
N GLU A 137 -11.93 -0.32 -1.63
CA GLU A 137 -10.71 -0.89 -1.07
C GLU A 137 -10.46 -2.31 -1.58
N ASP A 138 -11.53 -3.09 -1.78
CA ASP A 138 -11.44 -4.46 -2.26
C ASP A 138 -10.83 -4.54 -3.66
N ILE A 139 -11.35 -3.78 -4.63
CA ILE A 139 -10.76 -3.77 -5.98
C ILE A 139 -9.35 -3.18 -5.97
N THR A 140 -9.08 -2.24 -5.08
CA THR A 140 -7.75 -1.64 -4.92
C THR A 140 -6.76 -2.66 -4.34
N GLU A 141 -7.14 -3.40 -3.31
CA GLU A 141 -6.34 -4.49 -2.74
C GLU A 141 -6.11 -5.63 -3.75
N ILE A 142 -7.13 -6.06 -4.49
CA ILE A 142 -6.97 -7.02 -5.58
C ILE A 142 -5.92 -6.53 -6.60
N THR A 143 -5.98 -5.25 -6.98
CA THR A 143 -5.07 -4.66 -7.97
C THR A 143 -3.63 -4.63 -7.48
N CYS A 144 -3.39 -4.08 -6.28
CA CYS A 144 -2.03 -3.97 -5.75
C CYS A 144 -1.44 -5.32 -5.37
N CYS A 145 -2.22 -6.23 -4.76
CA CYS A 145 -1.77 -7.58 -4.45
C CYS A 145 -1.49 -8.38 -5.72
N TYR A 146 -2.27 -8.18 -6.82
CA TYR A 146 -2.03 -8.88 -8.08
C TYR A 146 -0.61 -8.66 -8.60
N VAL A 147 -0.09 -7.45 -8.52
CA VAL A 147 1.23 -7.11 -9.05
C VAL A 147 2.37 -7.33 -8.06
N THR A 148 2.09 -7.35 -6.76
CA THR A 148 3.14 -7.38 -5.73
C THR A 148 3.27 -8.70 -4.98
N PHE A 149 2.19 -9.50 -4.84
CA PHE A 149 2.25 -10.78 -4.14
C PHE A 149 3.06 -11.81 -4.92
N THR A 150 3.79 -12.64 -4.20
CA THR A 150 4.42 -13.85 -4.73
C THR A 150 3.35 -14.90 -5.09
N ASP A 151 3.72 -15.90 -5.86
CA ASP A 151 2.79 -17.00 -6.18
C ASP A 151 2.44 -17.81 -4.93
N GLU A 152 3.35 -17.88 -3.95
CA GLU A 152 3.11 -18.53 -2.66
C GLU A 152 2.06 -17.76 -1.83
N GLU A 153 2.16 -16.42 -1.75
CA GLU A 153 1.16 -15.59 -1.08
C GLU A 153 -0.22 -15.72 -1.74
N TRP A 154 -0.30 -15.71 -3.07
CA TRP A 154 -1.54 -15.97 -3.81
C TRP A 154 -2.12 -17.33 -3.49
N ASN A 155 -1.30 -18.39 -3.57
CA ASN A 155 -1.74 -19.76 -3.31
C ASN A 155 -2.26 -19.91 -1.88
N THR A 156 -1.59 -19.29 -0.90
CA THR A 156 -2.04 -19.31 0.49
C THR A 156 -3.46 -18.78 0.64
N VAL A 157 -3.78 -17.64 0.01
CA VAL A 157 -5.13 -17.06 0.07
C VAL A 157 -6.12 -17.94 -0.68
N PHE A 158 -5.77 -18.39 -1.89
CA PHE A 158 -6.66 -19.21 -2.72
C PHE A 158 -6.95 -20.59 -2.11
N GLU A 159 -5.99 -21.19 -1.42
CA GLU A 159 -6.19 -22.46 -0.69
C GLU A 159 -7.13 -22.26 0.51
N ALA A 160 -6.93 -21.17 1.26
CA ALA A 160 -7.78 -20.84 2.41
C ALA A 160 -9.21 -20.43 2.03
N ALA A 161 -9.42 -19.93 0.79
CA ALA A 161 -10.71 -19.42 0.31
C ALA A 161 -11.80 -20.49 0.14
N GLY A 162 -11.43 -21.77 -0.03
CA GLY A 162 -12.38 -22.80 -0.40
C GLY A 162 -12.97 -22.58 -1.81
N GLU A 163 -14.00 -23.30 -2.17
CA GLU A 163 -14.60 -23.25 -3.50
C GLU A 163 -15.30 -21.92 -3.79
N GLU A 164 -16.16 -21.49 -2.89
CA GLU A 164 -16.96 -20.27 -3.01
C GLU A 164 -16.09 -19.01 -2.99
N GLY A 165 -15.18 -18.89 -2.03
CA GLY A 165 -14.26 -17.75 -1.95
C GLY A 165 -13.34 -17.65 -3.17
N ARG A 166 -12.85 -18.79 -3.70
CA ARG A 166 -12.09 -18.85 -4.96
C ARG A 166 -12.89 -18.33 -6.14
N ALA A 167 -14.16 -18.74 -6.24
CA ALA A 167 -15.02 -18.27 -7.34
C ALA A 167 -15.17 -16.74 -7.28
N LYS A 168 -15.41 -16.17 -6.11
CA LYS A 168 -15.49 -14.71 -5.89
C LYS A 168 -14.17 -14.03 -6.24
N LEU A 169 -13.03 -14.53 -5.74
CA LEU A 169 -11.70 -13.97 -6.03
C LEU A 169 -11.39 -13.99 -7.53
N ASN A 170 -11.66 -15.10 -8.23
CA ASN A 170 -11.44 -15.20 -9.67
C ASN A 170 -12.31 -14.20 -10.45
N GLN A 171 -13.58 -14.04 -10.07
CA GLN A 171 -14.46 -13.04 -10.68
C GLN A 171 -13.93 -11.62 -10.48
N LYS A 172 -13.49 -11.28 -9.28
CA LYS A 172 -12.89 -9.98 -8.95
C LYS A 172 -11.62 -9.71 -9.76
N VAL A 173 -10.70 -10.69 -9.85
CA VAL A 173 -9.48 -10.58 -10.65
C VAL A 173 -9.82 -10.36 -12.12
N ASN A 174 -10.80 -11.07 -12.67
CA ASN A 174 -11.19 -10.91 -14.07
C ASN A 174 -11.75 -9.51 -14.36
N ILE A 175 -12.62 -8.98 -13.50
CA ILE A 175 -13.17 -7.63 -13.65
C ILE A 175 -12.05 -6.58 -13.53
N MET A 176 -11.16 -6.71 -12.57
CA MET A 176 -10.01 -5.84 -12.40
C MET A 176 -9.11 -5.83 -13.63
N LYS A 177 -8.73 -7.02 -14.15
CA LYS A 177 -7.89 -7.14 -15.36
C LYS A 177 -8.57 -6.53 -16.58
N GLN A 178 -9.89 -6.72 -16.72
CA GLN A 178 -10.65 -6.14 -17.81
C GLN A 178 -10.69 -4.60 -17.69
N TYR A 179 -10.97 -4.06 -16.51
CA TYR A 179 -10.96 -2.62 -16.25
C TYR A 179 -9.59 -1.99 -16.58
N MET A 180 -8.50 -2.60 -16.10
CA MET A 180 -7.15 -2.09 -16.34
C MET A 180 -6.79 -2.14 -17.84
N ARG A 181 -7.15 -3.22 -18.53
CA ARG A 181 -6.90 -3.36 -19.97
C ARG A 181 -7.75 -2.40 -20.81
N ASP A 182 -9.06 -2.33 -20.54
CA ASP A 182 -10.00 -1.66 -21.43
C ASP A 182 -9.97 -0.15 -21.25
N ILE A 183 -9.80 0.34 -20.02
CA ILE A 183 -9.74 1.76 -19.70
C ILE A 183 -8.31 2.29 -19.79
N TRP A 184 -7.36 1.65 -19.10
CA TRP A 184 -6.01 2.15 -18.91
C TRP A 184 -5.00 1.61 -19.92
N LYS A 185 -5.39 0.63 -20.72
CA LYS A 185 -4.53 -0.06 -21.70
C LYS A 185 -3.34 -0.76 -21.04
N ILE A 186 -3.52 -1.20 -19.79
CA ILE A 186 -2.51 -1.90 -19.01
C ILE A 186 -2.80 -3.39 -19.00
N ASP A 187 -1.84 -4.18 -19.47
CA ASP A 187 -1.82 -5.62 -19.26
C ASP A 187 -1.29 -5.92 -17.85
N MET A 188 -2.18 -6.44 -17.00
CA MET A 188 -1.85 -6.69 -15.60
C MET A 188 -0.89 -7.87 -15.42
N ASP A 189 -0.86 -8.82 -16.33
CA ASP A 189 0.10 -9.92 -16.27
C ASP A 189 1.51 -9.41 -16.57
N HIS A 190 1.64 -8.59 -17.60
CA HIS A 190 2.90 -7.94 -17.94
C HIS A 190 3.36 -6.98 -16.82
N LEU A 191 2.46 -6.17 -16.28
CA LEU A 191 2.78 -5.29 -15.15
C LEU A 191 3.27 -6.08 -13.93
N LYS A 192 2.62 -7.20 -13.60
CA LYS A 192 3.04 -8.12 -12.53
C LYS A 192 4.47 -8.63 -12.73
N GLU A 193 4.81 -9.08 -13.93
CA GLU A 193 6.15 -9.56 -14.26
C GLU A 193 7.20 -8.46 -14.05
N VAL A 194 6.93 -7.25 -14.57
CA VAL A 194 7.83 -6.11 -14.47
C VAL A 194 8.01 -5.66 -13.02
N VAL A 195 6.93 -5.50 -12.26
CA VAL A 195 6.97 -5.09 -10.85
C VAL A 195 7.76 -6.09 -10.02
N ARG A 196 7.47 -7.39 -10.13
CA ARG A 196 8.18 -8.44 -9.37
C ARG A 196 9.66 -8.51 -9.69
N ARG A 197 10.02 -8.40 -10.97
CA ARG A 197 11.42 -8.31 -11.38
C ARG A 197 12.11 -7.14 -10.70
N ARG A 198 11.52 -5.94 -10.78
CA ARG A 198 12.09 -4.72 -10.20
C ARG A 198 12.13 -4.75 -8.67
N MET A 199 11.14 -5.37 -8.01
CA MET A 199 11.19 -5.60 -6.56
C MET A 199 12.44 -6.42 -6.17
N ASN A 200 12.74 -7.49 -6.90
CA ASN A 200 13.91 -8.34 -6.63
C ASN A 200 15.25 -7.62 -6.91
N GLU A 201 15.27 -6.70 -7.86
CA GLU A 201 16.46 -5.88 -8.17
C GLU A 201 16.83 -4.91 -7.02
N VAL A 202 15.87 -4.53 -6.17
CA VAL A 202 16.10 -3.57 -5.05
C VAL A 202 17.22 -4.01 -4.11
N VAL A 203 17.38 -5.31 -3.87
CA VAL A 203 18.42 -5.86 -2.97
C VAL A 203 19.83 -5.49 -3.44
N GLN A 204 20.00 -5.29 -4.75
CA GLN A 204 21.29 -4.99 -5.38
C GLN A 204 21.47 -3.51 -5.70
N MET A 205 20.44 -2.67 -5.47
CA MET A 205 20.53 -1.23 -5.78
C MET A 205 21.57 -0.52 -4.92
N GLU A 206 22.39 0.31 -5.54
CA GLU A 206 23.24 1.27 -4.86
C GLU A 206 22.40 2.48 -4.40
N LEU A 207 22.00 2.45 -3.13
CA LEU A 207 21.12 3.46 -2.52
C LEU A 207 21.87 4.62 -1.88
N LEU A 208 23.19 4.50 -1.72
CA LEU A 208 24.06 5.56 -1.19
C LEU A 208 24.74 6.27 -2.34
N GLU A 209 24.69 7.61 -2.32
CA GLU A 209 25.53 8.42 -3.21
C GLU A 209 26.99 8.30 -2.75
N PRO A 210 27.96 8.12 -3.65
CA PRO A 210 29.38 8.24 -3.29
C PRO A 210 29.63 9.62 -2.67
N GLY A 211 30.15 9.64 -1.44
CA GLY A 211 30.50 10.89 -0.74
C GLY A 211 29.45 11.42 0.23
N TRP A 212 28.30 10.74 0.40
CA TRP A 212 27.37 11.10 1.47
C TRP A 212 27.89 10.56 2.82
N ILE A 213 28.58 11.41 3.57
CA ILE A 213 28.94 11.15 4.96
C ILE A 213 27.62 11.28 5.76
N VAL A 214 27.08 10.17 6.27
CA VAL A 214 26.09 10.23 7.33
C VAL A 214 26.79 10.93 8.50
N PRO A 215 26.31 12.09 8.96
CA PRO A 215 26.88 12.69 10.16
C PRO A 215 26.83 11.62 11.25
N SER A 216 27.96 11.29 11.86
CA SER A 216 28.01 10.42 13.03
C SER A 216 27.32 11.20 14.18
N SER A 217 26.00 11.06 14.30
CA SER A 217 25.29 11.53 15.44
C SER A 217 25.68 10.65 16.62
N THR A 218 26.25 11.26 17.64
CA THR A 218 26.46 10.58 18.93
C THR A 218 25.09 10.10 19.46
N PRO A 219 24.99 8.92 20.07
CA PRO A 219 23.70 8.35 20.51
C PRO A 219 22.86 9.27 21.40
N ALA A 220 23.51 10.12 22.19
CA ALA A 220 22.86 11.08 23.09
C ALA A 220 22.09 12.20 22.35
N THR A 221 22.55 12.63 21.18
CA THR A 221 21.88 13.67 20.37
C THR A 221 20.67 13.10 19.62
N THR A 222 20.70 11.84 19.28
CA THR A 222 19.62 11.17 18.55
C THR A 222 18.39 10.95 19.44
N GLU A 223 18.59 10.57 20.70
CA GLU A 223 17.48 10.32 21.64
C GLU A 223 16.81 11.63 22.09
N ALA A 224 17.58 12.69 22.34
CA ALA A 224 17.05 14.01 22.67
C ALA A 224 16.29 14.63 21.48
N ALA A 225 16.83 14.53 20.27
CA ALA A 225 16.15 14.98 19.05
C ALA A 225 14.88 14.18 18.77
N PHE A 226 14.87 12.87 19.06
CA PHE A 226 13.71 12.03 18.91
C PHE A 226 12.59 12.37 19.91
N ARG A 227 12.93 12.66 21.15
CA ARG A 227 11.96 13.15 22.17
C ARG A 227 11.36 14.49 21.80
N LEU A 228 12.17 15.45 21.36
CA LEU A 228 11.69 16.76 20.89
C LEU A 228 10.76 16.62 19.69
N LEU A 229 11.10 15.76 18.73
CA LEU A 229 10.24 15.46 17.57
C LEU A 229 8.92 14.80 17.98
N GLN A 230 8.94 13.90 18.95
CA GLN A 230 7.73 13.28 19.49
C GLN A 230 6.83 14.28 20.23
N GLU A 231 7.41 15.23 20.96
CA GLU A 231 6.65 16.30 21.63
C GLU A 231 6.06 17.28 20.63
N GLU A 232 6.82 17.64 19.59
CA GLU A 232 6.35 18.49 18.51
C GLU A 232 5.21 17.85 17.72
N LEU A 233 5.34 16.57 17.35
CA LEU A 233 4.29 15.80 16.68
C LEU A 233 3.03 15.66 17.55
N ARG A 234 3.16 15.46 18.85
CA ARG A 234 2.02 15.43 19.78
C ARG A 234 1.32 16.78 19.89
N SER A 235 2.06 17.89 19.80
CA SER A 235 1.47 19.23 19.82
C SER A 235 0.72 19.60 18.54
N GLN A 236 1.12 19.04 17.39
CA GLN A 236 0.51 19.26 16.09
C GLN A 236 -0.67 18.30 15.81
N TRP A 237 -0.79 17.22 16.60
CA TRP A 237 -1.80 16.17 16.43
C TRP A 237 -3.25 16.67 16.35
N PRO A 238 -3.73 17.61 17.23
CA PRO A 238 -5.10 18.09 17.15
C PRO A 238 -5.43 18.83 15.84
N GLN A 239 -4.43 19.43 15.21
CA GLN A 239 -4.60 20.15 13.94
C GLN A 239 -4.60 19.17 12.75
N ALA A 240 -3.70 18.20 12.75
CA ALA A 240 -3.66 17.13 11.76
C ALA A 240 -4.97 16.32 11.77
N GLN A 241 -5.51 16.06 12.95
CA GLN A 241 -6.79 15.36 13.13
C GLN A 241 -7.96 16.14 12.54
N LYS A 242 -8.02 17.46 12.72
CA LYS A 242 -9.03 18.32 12.09
C LYS A 242 -8.93 18.39 10.57
N GLU A 243 -7.72 18.41 10.04
CA GLU A 243 -7.49 18.38 8.59
C GLU A 243 -7.92 17.03 7.98
N MET A 244 -7.68 15.91 8.69
CA MET A 244 -8.17 14.58 8.29
C MET A 244 -9.70 14.47 8.33
N GLU A 245 -10.35 15.04 9.35
CA GLU A 245 -11.82 15.09 9.46
C GLU A 245 -12.47 15.96 8.38
N SER A 246 -11.76 16.95 7.85
CA SER A 246 -12.26 17.84 6.79
C SER A 246 -12.14 17.24 5.38
N HIS A 247 -11.41 16.12 5.21
CA HIS A 247 -11.22 15.42 3.94
C HIS A 247 -11.61 13.93 4.08
N PRO A 248 -12.91 13.61 4.15
CA PRO A 248 -13.39 12.24 4.35
C PRO A 248 -13.11 11.29 3.16
N GLU A 249 -12.58 11.81 2.05
CA GLU A 249 -12.25 11.06 0.84
C GLU A 249 -10.80 10.52 0.84
N CYS A 250 -10.01 10.76 1.89
CA CYS A 250 -8.65 10.20 2.01
C CYS A 250 -8.71 8.70 2.26
N CYS A 251 -8.15 7.93 1.32
CA CYS A 251 -7.98 6.49 1.48
C CYS A 251 -6.85 6.19 2.46
N HIS A 252 -7.13 5.37 3.46
CA HIS A 252 -6.16 4.95 4.47
C HIS A 252 -5.96 3.44 4.41
N ILE A 253 -4.72 2.99 4.21
CA ILE A 253 -4.37 1.58 4.40
C ILE A 253 -4.10 1.36 5.88
N HIS A 254 -4.87 0.45 6.47
CA HIS A 254 -4.73 0.03 7.85
C HIS A 254 -4.23 -1.42 7.89
N ASN A 255 -3.23 -1.71 8.71
CA ASN A 255 -2.76 -3.08 8.90
C ASN A 255 -2.71 -3.42 10.40
N ALA A 256 -3.74 -4.11 10.89
CA ALA A 256 -3.86 -4.50 12.30
C ALA A 256 -2.77 -5.49 12.77
N ASN A 257 -2.23 -6.31 11.87
CA ASN A 257 -1.17 -7.28 12.21
C ASN A 257 0.16 -6.62 12.56
N LEU A 258 0.38 -5.40 12.09
CA LEU A 258 1.57 -4.60 12.36
C LEU A 258 1.71 -4.17 13.82
N ILE A 259 0.60 -3.98 14.51
CA ILE A 259 0.59 -3.60 15.94
C ILE A 259 1.27 -4.67 16.78
N LYS A 260 1.08 -5.96 16.46
CA LYS A 260 1.70 -7.08 17.18
C LYS A 260 3.21 -7.14 17.00
N ILE A 261 3.72 -6.80 15.82
CA ILE A 261 5.16 -6.81 15.52
C ILE A 261 5.86 -5.69 16.32
N LEU A 262 5.31 -4.46 16.28
CA LEU A 262 5.90 -3.31 16.98
C LEU A 262 5.77 -3.38 18.51
N GLN A 263 4.84 -4.15 19.05
CA GLN A 263 4.72 -4.41 20.49
C GLN A 263 5.69 -5.47 21.00
N ASN A 264 6.12 -6.40 20.14
CA ASN A 264 7.07 -7.46 20.50
C ASN A 264 8.54 -7.02 20.51
N ASP A 265 8.91 -5.95 19.79
CA ASP A 265 10.27 -5.38 19.82
C ASP A 265 10.59 -4.57 21.09
N LYS A 266 9.67 -4.53 22.07
CA LYS A 266 9.85 -3.85 23.37
C LYS A 266 10.13 -4.81 24.53
N LYS A 267 10.57 -6.04 24.23
CA LYS A 267 11.05 -6.97 25.29
C LYS A 267 12.53 -7.25 25.19
#